data_449af514261a12ed86329ef9ba0b1946
#
_entry.id   449af514261a12ed86329ef9ba0b1946
#
_cell.length_a   1.000
_cell.length_b   1.000
_cell.length_c   1.000
_cell.angle_alpha   90.00
_cell.angle_beta   90.00
_cell.angle_gamma   90.00
#
_symmetry.space_group_name_H-M   'P 1'
#
loop_
_entity.id
_entity.type
_entity.pdbx_description
1 polymer ?
#
loop_
_entity_poly.entity_id
_entity_poly.type
_entity_poly.pdbx_seq_one_letter_code
_entity_poly.pdbx_strand_id
1 'polypeptide(L)'
;MSKFAKDIKVNNIIWTISEGDKPQLLPLIVININIRKLLWTGYYDLTLCLPDGSEKIISLFDTGERRDYDVPFLTDLLDDLKDYSHDNAITIMASFDRDKLWNQYVNGLKQSIESVKEVIEKGQQNLKELNKKLNYIEKQYDNIQEG
;
A
#
# COMPACT_ATOMS: atom_id res chain seq x y z
N MET A 1 -2.60 -0.45 -21.47
CA MET A 1 -2.23 -1.82 -21.85
C MET A 1 -1.71 -2.59 -20.63
N SER A 2 -2.21 -3.80 -20.44
CA SER A 2 -1.75 -4.66 -19.35
C SER A 2 -0.31 -5.13 -19.60
N LYS A 3 0.52 -5.18 -18.55
CA LYS A 3 1.87 -5.74 -18.59
C LYS A 3 1.95 -7.00 -17.75
N PHE A 4 2.50 -8.04 -18.35
CA PHE A 4 2.79 -9.31 -17.68
C PHE A 4 4.28 -9.42 -17.43
N ALA A 5 4.68 -10.26 -16.47
CA ALA A 5 6.10 -10.40 -16.11
C ALA A 5 6.99 -10.66 -17.34
N LYS A 6 6.53 -11.50 -18.27
CA LYS A 6 7.27 -11.82 -19.50
C LYS A 6 7.44 -10.65 -20.47
N ASP A 7 6.62 -9.61 -20.33
CA ASP A 7 6.62 -8.45 -21.23
C ASP A 7 7.51 -7.32 -20.70
N ILE A 8 8.02 -7.48 -19.49
CA ILE A 8 8.92 -6.50 -18.88
C ILE A 8 10.30 -6.63 -19.48
N LYS A 9 10.89 -5.51 -19.84
CA LYS A 9 12.21 -5.43 -20.48
C LYS A 9 13.15 -4.53 -19.72
N VAL A 10 14.45 -4.76 -19.91
CA VAL A 10 15.49 -3.83 -19.43
C VAL A 10 15.19 -2.44 -19.99
N ASN A 11 15.42 -1.42 -19.18
CA ASN A 11 15.10 -0.01 -19.41
C ASN A 11 13.61 0.35 -19.27
N ASN A 12 12.74 -0.59 -18.97
CA ASN A 12 11.38 -0.22 -18.56
C ASN A 12 11.44 0.55 -17.24
N ILE A 13 10.50 1.47 -17.08
CA ILE A 13 10.36 2.26 -15.85
C ILE A 13 9.13 1.79 -15.10
N ILE A 14 9.32 1.45 -13.83
CA ILE A 14 8.23 1.19 -12.89
C ILE A 14 8.18 2.37 -11.93
N TRP A 15 7.02 2.96 -11.78
CA TRP A 15 6.82 4.09 -10.89
C TRP A 15 6.35 3.61 -9.53
N THR A 16 6.90 4.19 -8.48
CA THR A 16 6.44 4.00 -7.11
C THR A 16 6.29 5.36 -6.43
N ILE A 17 5.75 5.35 -5.24
CA ILE A 17 5.59 6.57 -4.45
C ILE A 17 6.38 6.41 -3.16
N SER A 18 7.24 7.39 -2.86
CA SER A 18 7.96 7.41 -1.60
C SER A 18 7.01 7.68 -0.43
N GLU A 19 7.22 7.00 0.69
CA GLU A 19 6.49 7.27 1.91
C GLU A 19 7.11 8.46 2.64
N GLY A 20 6.31 9.14 3.46
CA GLY A 20 6.75 10.25 4.27
C GLY A 20 5.82 11.45 4.16
N ASP A 21 6.24 12.56 4.77
CA ASP A 21 5.44 13.78 4.82
C ASP A 21 5.29 14.46 3.45
N LYS A 22 6.23 14.20 2.56
CA LYS A 22 6.22 14.74 1.19
C LYS A 22 6.37 13.61 0.19
N PRO A 23 5.29 12.87 -0.09
CA PRO A 23 5.35 11.76 -1.04
C PRO A 23 5.72 12.25 -2.43
N GLN A 24 6.58 11.50 -3.12
CA GLN A 24 7.04 11.82 -4.45
C GLN A 24 6.97 10.58 -5.35
N LEU A 25 6.69 10.82 -6.62
CA LEU A 25 6.81 9.78 -7.63
C LEU A 25 8.29 9.49 -7.87
N LEU A 26 8.65 8.22 -7.78
CA LEU A 26 10.01 7.74 -7.99
C LEU A 26 10.05 6.78 -9.17
N PRO A 27 10.91 7.04 -10.17
CA PRO A 27 11.14 6.08 -11.25
C PRO A 27 12.10 4.98 -10.78
N LEU A 28 11.73 3.75 -11.03
CA LEU A 28 12.57 2.58 -10.83
C LEU A 28 12.89 2.01 -12.21
N ILE A 29 14.16 2.00 -12.58
CA ILE A 29 14.57 1.55 -13.90
C ILE A 29 14.98 0.08 -13.82
N VAL A 30 14.40 -0.74 -14.67
CA VAL A 30 14.79 -2.16 -14.79
C VAL A 30 16.14 -2.24 -15.48
N ILE A 31 17.17 -2.65 -14.75
CA ILE A 31 18.53 -2.76 -15.30
C ILE A 31 18.95 -4.19 -15.58
N ASN A 32 18.30 -5.18 -14.99
CA ASN A 32 18.57 -6.57 -15.24
C ASN A 32 17.31 -7.43 -14.97
N ILE A 33 17.19 -8.52 -15.71
CA ILE A 33 16.11 -9.48 -15.54
C ILE A 33 16.75 -10.88 -15.51
N ASN A 34 16.52 -11.60 -14.42
CA ASN A 34 16.93 -12.98 -14.28
C ASN A 34 15.71 -13.87 -14.16
N ILE A 35 15.63 -14.91 -14.99
CA ILE A 35 14.50 -15.82 -15.00
C ILE A 35 14.89 -17.09 -14.24
N ARG A 36 14.12 -17.42 -13.20
CA ARG A 36 14.29 -18.64 -12.42
C ARG A 36 13.02 -19.50 -12.56
N LYS A 37 13.21 -20.79 -12.71
CA LYS A 37 12.11 -21.75 -12.68
C LYS A 37 12.30 -22.69 -11.49
N LEU A 38 11.31 -22.73 -10.63
CA LEU A 38 11.25 -23.66 -9.50
C LEU A 38 9.97 -24.45 -9.59
N LEU A 39 10.08 -25.75 -9.88
CA LEU A 39 8.93 -26.67 -10.04
C LEU A 39 7.91 -26.10 -11.05
N TRP A 40 6.77 -25.68 -10.57
CA TRP A 40 5.66 -25.19 -11.39
C TRP A 40 5.64 -23.66 -11.55
N THR A 41 6.50 -22.96 -10.81
CA THR A 41 6.48 -21.50 -10.73
C THR A 41 7.71 -20.90 -11.40
N GLY A 42 7.49 -19.98 -12.32
CA GLY A 42 8.54 -19.13 -12.86
C GLY A 42 8.68 -17.87 -12.02
N TYR A 43 9.91 -17.39 -11.90
CA TYR A 43 10.23 -16.14 -11.22
C TYR A 43 11.02 -15.25 -12.17
N TYR A 44 10.60 -14.00 -12.23
CA TYR A 44 11.33 -12.96 -12.93
C TYR A 44 11.94 -12.05 -11.87
N ASP A 45 13.24 -12.18 -11.64
CA ASP A 45 13.96 -11.34 -10.70
C ASP A 45 14.39 -10.06 -11.42
N LEU A 46 13.75 -8.97 -11.06
CA LEU A 46 14.04 -7.66 -11.65
C LEU A 46 15.00 -6.91 -10.74
N THR A 47 16.13 -6.52 -11.27
CA THR A 47 17.02 -5.58 -10.58
C THR A 47 16.60 -4.17 -10.97
N LEU A 48 16.23 -3.38 -9.99
CA LEU A 48 15.72 -2.01 -10.18
C LEU A 48 16.74 -1.01 -9.66
N CYS A 49 17.04 -0.02 -10.46
CA CYS A 49 17.87 1.11 -10.05
C CYS A 49 16.98 2.24 -9.55
N LEU A 50 17.25 2.70 -8.34
CA LEU A 50 16.56 3.82 -7.72
C LEU A 50 17.21 5.14 -8.12
N PRO A 51 16.53 6.30 -7.93
CA PRO A 51 17.09 7.60 -8.28
C PRO A 51 18.40 7.94 -7.57
N ASP A 52 18.63 7.39 -6.37
CA ASP A 52 19.86 7.60 -5.61
C ASP A 52 21.01 6.71 -6.08
N GLY A 53 20.80 5.89 -7.11
CA GLY A 53 21.79 4.93 -7.62
C GLY A 53 21.82 3.60 -6.91
N SER A 54 21.06 3.42 -5.83
CA SER A 54 20.95 2.14 -5.16
C SER A 54 20.16 1.15 -6.01
N GLU A 55 20.35 -0.14 -5.74
CA GLU A 55 19.66 -1.21 -6.45
C GLU A 55 18.79 -2.02 -5.51
N LYS A 56 17.65 -2.47 -6.01
CA LYS A 56 16.77 -3.42 -5.33
C LYS A 56 16.38 -4.52 -6.29
N ILE A 57 16.19 -5.71 -5.73
CA ILE A 57 15.71 -6.86 -6.52
C ILE A 57 14.30 -7.19 -6.04
N ILE A 58 13.38 -7.27 -6.97
CA ILE A 58 12.03 -7.77 -6.73
C ILE A 58 11.80 -9.02 -7.57
N SER A 59 11.01 -9.94 -7.07
CA SER A 59 10.71 -11.18 -7.76
C SER A 59 9.23 -11.22 -8.12
N LEU A 60 8.95 -11.25 -9.42
CA LEU A 60 7.59 -11.37 -9.94
C LEU A 60 7.28 -12.84 -10.23
N PHE A 61 6.08 -13.26 -9.85
CA PHE A 61 5.65 -14.64 -10.06
C PHE A 61 5.07 -14.83 -11.45
N ASP A 62 5.40 -15.97 -12.04
CA ASP A 62 4.72 -16.46 -13.24
C ASP A 62 4.35 -17.92 -13.01
N THR A 63 3.11 -18.15 -12.63
CA THR A 63 2.58 -19.48 -12.33
C THR A 63 1.94 -20.14 -13.55
N GLY A 64 2.16 -19.58 -14.75
CA GLY A 64 1.48 -20.02 -15.96
C GLY A 64 0.13 -19.34 -16.19
N GLU A 65 -0.49 -18.81 -15.14
CA GLU A 65 -1.59 -17.88 -15.25
C GLU A 65 -1.03 -16.47 -15.45
N ARG A 66 -1.59 -15.75 -16.39
CA ARG A 66 -1.12 -14.40 -16.67
C ARG A 66 -1.50 -13.46 -15.55
N ARG A 67 -0.49 -12.91 -14.89
CA ARG A 67 -0.65 -11.91 -13.85
C ARG A 67 -0.39 -10.54 -14.44
N ASP A 68 -1.34 -9.63 -14.25
CA ASP A 68 -1.26 -8.27 -14.74
C ASP A 68 -0.55 -7.38 -13.71
N TYR A 69 0.60 -6.82 -14.10
CA TYR A 69 1.39 -5.91 -13.29
C TYR A 69 1.20 -4.45 -13.68
N ASP A 70 0.27 -4.15 -14.59
CA ASP A 70 -0.07 -2.78 -14.98
C ASP A 70 -1.18 -2.20 -14.10
N VAL A 71 -1.08 -2.46 -12.82
CA VAL A 71 -2.00 -1.94 -11.81
C VAL A 71 -1.19 -1.21 -10.73
N PRO A 72 -1.81 -0.32 -9.95
CA PRO A 72 -1.08 0.43 -8.94
C PRO A 72 -0.48 -0.40 -7.80
N PHE A 73 -0.74 -1.70 -7.77
CA PHE A 73 -0.25 -2.57 -6.72
C PHE A 73 0.45 -3.78 -7.33
N LEU A 74 1.73 -3.93 -7.03
CA LEU A 74 2.49 -5.13 -7.33
C LEU A 74 2.60 -5.96 -6.07
N THR A 75 2.34 -7.25 -6.18
CA THR A 75 2.59 -8.20 -5.08
C THR A 75 3.82 -9.00 -5.41
N ASP A 76 4.88 -8.82 -4.63
CA ASP A 76 6.18 -9.37 -4.90
C ASP A 76 6.83 -9.93 -3.64
N LEU A 77 7.91 -10.69 -3.85
CA LEU A 77 8.86 -11.01 -2.80
C LEU A 77 10.08 -10.11 -2.96
N LEU A 78 10.42 -9.36 -1.92
CA LEU A 78 11.67 -8.63 -1.88
C LEU A 78 12.82 -9.63 -1.67
N ASP A 79 13.93 -9.43 -2.39
CA ASP A 79 15.05 -10.34 -2.37
C ASP A 79 15.66 -10.52 -0.97
N ASP A 80 15.76 -9.45 -0.22
CA ASP A 80 16.27 -9.44 1.14
C ASP A 80 15.31 -10.11 2.16
N LEU A 81 14.10 -10.45 1.75
CA LEU A 81 13.12 -11.14 2.59
C LEU A 81 12.85 -12.58 2.17
N LYS A 82 13.56 -13.09 1.17
CA LYS A 82 13.34 -14.45 0.64
C LYS A 82 13.50 -15.57 1.66
N ASP A 83 14.35 -15.35 2.65
CA ASP A 83 14.68 -16.36 3.67
C ASP A 83 13.62 -16.43 4.78
N TYR A 84 12.63 -15.55 4.74
CA TYR A 84 11.51 -15.56 5.68
C TYR A 84 10.37 -16.45 5.15
N SER A 85 9.30 -16.55 5.91
CA SER A 85 8.21 -17.48 5.61
C SER A 85 7.41 -17.11 4.35
N HIS A 86 6.49 -17.98 3.94
CA HIS A 86 5.65 -17.82 2.74
C HIS A 86 4.79 -16.56 2.70
N ASP A 87 4.66 -15.87 3.83
CA ASP A 87 3.85 -14.66 3.94
C ASP A 87 4.63 -13.39 3.59
N ASN A 88 5.82 -13.52 3.03
CA ASN A 88 6.69 -12.40 2.68
C ASN A 88 6.37 -11.75 1.35
N ALA A 89 5.26 -12.10 0.74
CA ALA A 89 4.77 -11.35 -0.41
C ALA A 89 4.35 -9.96 0.06
N ILE A 90 5.03 -8.95 -0.46
CA ILE A 90 4.76 -7.55 -0.12
C ILE A 90 4.02 -6.91 -1.27
N THR A 91 2.93 -6.22 -0.96
CA THR A 91 2.22 -5.41 -1.96
C THR A 91 2.88 -4.05 -2.00
N ILE A 92 3.47 -3.73 -3.12
CA ILE A 92 4.12 -2.45 -3.37
C ILE A 92 3.18 -1.62 -4.22
N MET A 93 2.92 -0.37 -3.82
CA MET A 93 2.18 0.55 -4.67
C MET A 93 3.10 1.00 -5.80
N ALA A 94 2.92 0.40 -6.96
CA ALA A 94 3.75 0.67 -8.13
C ALA A 94 2.95 0.44 -9.41
N SER A 95 3.36 1.10 -10.48
CA SER A 95 2.70 0.94 -11.77
C SER A 95 3.66 1.32 -12.90
N PHE A 96 3.43 0.77 -14.07
CA PHE A 96 4.06 1.23 -15.30
C PHE A 96 3.46 2.54 -15.79
N ASP A 97 2.27 2.90 -15.33
CA ASP A 97 1.58 4.14 -15.64
C ASP A 97 1.67 5.10 -14.45
N ARG A 98 2.49 6.12 -14.61
CA ARG A 98 2.74 7.12 -13.57
C ARG A 98 1.46 7.85 -13.13
N ASP A 99 0.65 8.27 -14.09
CA ASP A 99 -0.55 9.07 -13.80
C ASP A 99 -1.62 8.23 -13.11
N LYS A 100 -1.77 6.98 -13.54
CA LYS A 100 -2.67 6.02 -12.91
C LYS A 100 -2.28 5.76 -11.45
N LEU A 101 -1.00 5.57 -11.18
CA LEU A 101 -0.47 5.40 -9.83
C LEU A 101 -0.76 6.62 -8.97
N TRP A 102 -0.46 7.81 -9.48
CA TRP A 102 -0.66 9.05 -8.74
C TRP A 102 -2.13 9.28 -8.39
N ASN A 103 -3.03 9.09 -9.36
CA ASN A 103 -4.46 9.24 -9.14
C ASN A 103 -4.99 8.22 -8.13
N GLN A 104 -4.52 6.99 -8.19
CA GLN A 104 -4.89 5.95 -7.22
C GLN A 104 -4.45 6.33 -5.81
N TYR A 105 -3.24 6.84 -5.67
CA TYR A 105 -2.70 7.29 -4.40
C TYR A 105 -3.50 8.47 -3.83
N VAL A 106 -3.78 9.48 -4.65
CA VAL A 106 -4.57 10.64 -4.24
C VAL A 106 -5.97 10.23 -3.80
N ASN A 107 -6.62 9.34 -4.55
CA ASN A 107 -7.95 8.85 -4.19
C ASN A 107 -7.91 8.07 -2.86
N GLY A 108 -6.88 7.28 -2.64
CA GLY A 108 -6.68 6.58 -1.37
C GLY A 108 -6.55 7.53 -0.19
N LEU A 109 -5.81 8.62 -0.35
CA LEU A 109 -5.69 9.65 0.68
C LEU A 109 -7.02 10.33 0.96
N LYS A 110 -7.78 10.65 -0.08
CA LYS A 110 -9.11 11.26 0.07
C LYS A 110 -10.05 10.35 0.86
N GLN A 111 -10.06 9.06 0.54
CA GLN A 111 -10.86 8.08 1.27
C GLN A 111 -10.45 7.96 2.73
N SER A 112 -9.15 7.98 3.01
CA SER A 112 -8.63 7.95 4.37
C SER A 112 -9.07 9.17 5.17
N ILE A 113 -9.05 10.35 4.56
CA ILE A 113 -9.52 11.59 5.18
C ILE A 113 -11.00 11.47 5.54
N GLU A 114 -11.84 10.99 4.62
CA GLU A 114 -13.27 10.81 4.89
C GLU A 114 -13.52 9.81 6.02
N SER A 115 -12.78 8.72 6.05
CA SER A 115 -12.90 7.71 7.12
C SER A 115 -12.54 8.31 8.48
N VAL A 116 -11.49 9.11 8.56
CA VAL A 116 -11.09 9.78 9.81
C VAL A 116 -12.16 10.78 10.25
N LYS A 117 -12.72 11.56 9.32
CA LYS A 117 -13.81 12.49 9.62
C LYS A 117 -15.01 11.77 10.24
N GLU A 118 -15.41 10.63 9.68
CA GLU A 118 -16.51 9.84 10.23
C GLU A 118 -16.22 9.36 11.65
N VAL A 119 -15.02 8.90 11.92
CA VAL A 119 -14.61 8.49 13.28
C VAL A 119 -14.69 9.65 14.24
N ILE A 120 -14.24 10.85 13.84
CA ILE A 120 -14.30 12.06 14.65
C ILE A 120 -15.75 12.42 14.95
N GLU A 121 -16.63 12.42 13.97
CA GLU A 121 -18.05 12.73 14.15
C GLU A 121 -18.72 11.78 15.12
N LYS A 122 -18.47 10.47 14.98
CA LYS A 122 -19.00 9.46 15.89
C LYS A 122 -18.49 9.66 17.32
N GLY A 123 -17.20 9.96 17.45
CA GLY A 123 -16.59 10.25 18.74
C GLY A 123 -17.21 11.46 19.42
N GLN A 124 -17.44 12.54 18.68
CA GLN A 124 -18.11 13.75 19.19
C GLN A 124 -19.55 13.45 19.63
N GLN A 125 -20.28 12.67 18.86
CA GLN A 125 -21.64 12.27 19.20
C GLN A 125 -21.67 11.43 20.48
N ASN A 126 -20.78 10.47 20.59
CA ASN A 126 -20.64 9.65 21.79
C ASN A 126 -20.29 10.49 23.01
N LEU A 127 -19.42 11.46 22.85
CA LEU A 127 -19.05 12.36 23.94
C LEU A 127 -20.25 13.18 24.43
N LYS A 128 -21.09 13.69 23.54
CA LYS A 128 -22.31 14.40 23.90
C LYS A 128 -23.26 13.52 24.70
N GLU A 129 -23.44 12.28 24.27
CA GLU A 129 -24.33 11.34 24.97
C GLU A 129 -23.81 11.01 26.37
N LEU A 130 -22.50 10.79 26.49
CA LEU A 130 -21.89 10.51 27.79
C LEU A 130 -22.00 11.71 28.73
N ASN A 131 -21.80 12.93 28.24
CA ASN A 131 -21.96 14.15 29.04
C ASN A 131 -23.40 14.34 29.51
N LYS A 132 -24.39 14.03 28.68
CA LYS A 132 -25.80 14.08 29.06
C LYS A 132 -26.09 13.10 30.20
N LYS A 133 -25.57 11.88 30.09
CA LYS A 133 -25.76 10.87 31.14
C LYS A 133 -25.10 11.30 32.44
N LEU A 134 -23.87 11.82 32.36
CA LEU A 134 -23.16 12.29 33.53
C LEU A 134 -23.93 13.44 34.22
N ASN A 135 -24.36 14.43 33.48
CA ASN A 135 -25.13 15.55 34.02
C ASN A 135 -26.43 15.09 34.69
N TYR A 136 -27.12 14.13 34.07
CA TYR A 136 -28.35 13.59 34.67
C TYR A 136 -28.07 12.87 35.99
N ILE A 137 -27.01 12.05 36.04
CA ILE A 137 -26.65 11.31 37.24
C ILE A 137 -26.22 12.27 38.37
N GLU A 138 -25.47 13.28 38.07
CA GLU A 138 -25.04 14.29 39.07
C GLU A 138 -26.22 15.02 39.66
N LYS A 139 -27.20 15.41 38.86
CA LYS A 139 -28.42 16.05 39.34
C LYS A 139 -29.25 15.12 40.21
N GLN A 140 -29.33 13.84 39.84
CA GLN A 140 -30.04 12.86 40.66
C GLN A 140 -29.35 12.62 42.00
N TYR A 141 -28.02 12.60 42.00
CA TYR A 141 -27.25 12.44 43.21
C TYR A 141 -27.45 13.62 44.18
N ASP A 142 -27.42 14.83 43.65
CA ASP A 142 -27.67 16.06 44.45
C ASP A 142 -29.07 16.03 45.08
N ASN A 143 -30.07 15.63 44.30
CA ASN A 143 -31.43 15.49 44.80
C ASN A 143 -31.59 14.43 45.93
N ILE A 144 -30.85 13.36 45.84
CA ILE A 144 -30.82 12.31 46.87
C ILE A 144 -30.19 12.85 48.16
N GLN A 145 -29.13 13.65 48.04
CA GLN A 145 -28.43 14.22 49.19
C GLN A 145 -29.26 15.33 49.91
N GLU A 146 -30.04 16.07 49.15
CA GLU A 146 -30.90 17.13 49.71
C GLU A 146 -32.19 16.57 50.36
N GLY A 147 -32.53 15.38 49.97
CA GLY A 147 -33.68 14.65 50.55
C GLY A 147 -33.28 13.90 51.81
#